data_928a712e3219d4f6fecbca46d22494af
#
_entry.id   928a712e3219d4f6fecbca46d22494af
#
_cell.length_a   1.000
_cell.length_b   1.000
_cell.length_c   1.000
_cell.angle_alpha   90.00
_cell.angle_beta   90.00
_cell.angle_gamma   90.00
#
_symmetry.space_group_name_H-M   'P 1'
#
loop_
_entity.id
_entity.type
_entity.pdbx_description
1 polymer ?
#
loop_
_entity_poly.entity_id
_entity_poly.type
_entity_poly.pdbx_seq_one_letter_code
_entity_poly.pdbx_strand_id
1 'polypeptide(L)'
;MYQLSNLITKLEQELRKYNITESIDLKVSTVLNFDFQVNNLVKFQKNNEIEEMKSSFAEIIENEPFIKDYEITDNCFINLKINIELFMPEIENLRNSIKVKSPKKIILDYGGPNIGKPLHVGHLRSLNIGRSLYRINKFAGHKVLNDIHLGDWGMPVAQIICYIDENNIDLKKIKIDDLEEIYPKASKLYSENSDFKLKAQNVNKQLNEKKETLIKKWKNIKAISVQSIQETLSLLGHNFDLWMGESDVNNLISTMIDRLEEENKISIDN
;
A
#
# COMPACT_ATOMS: atom_id res chain seq x y z
N MET A 1 -19.78 6.41 -15.44
CA MET A 1 -18.75 7.36 -14.98
C MET A 1 -18.20 8.24 -16.09
N TYR A 2 -17.99 7.71 -17.29
CA TYR A 2 -17.54 8.53 -18.44
C TYR A 2 -18.54 9.63 -18.79
N GLN A 3 -19.84 9.34 -18.81
CA GLN A 3 -20.91 10.29 -19.09
C GLN A 3 -20.98 11.42 -18.06
N LEU A 4 -20.96 11.10 -16.76
CA LEU A 4 -20.88 12.11 -15.69
C LEU A 4 -19.61 12.97 -15.77
N SER A 5 -18.48 12.35 -16.04
CA SER A 5 -17.20 13.07 -16.23
C SER A 5 -17.27 14.01 -17.45
N ASN A 6 -17.92 13.60 -18.51
CA ASN A 6 -18.13 14.42 -19.69
C ASN A 6 -19.05 15.61 -19.41
N LEU A 7 -20.17 15.36 -18.71
CA LEU A 7 -21.05 16.45 -18.26
C LEU A 7 -20.30 17.46 -17.38
N ILE A 8 -19.54 16.99 -16.38
CA ILE A 8 -18.73 17.85 -15.53
C ILE A 8 -17.81 18.72 -16.38
N THR A 9 -17.09 18.11 -17.35
CA THR A 9 -16.18 18.87 -18.23
C THR A 9 -16.90 19.94 -19.04
N LYS A 10 -18.09 19.64 -19.57
CA LYS A 10 -18.90 20.63 -20.31
C LYS A 10 -19.35 21.78 -19.43
N LEU A 11 -19.84 21.48 -18.22
CA LEU A 11 -20.25 22.52 -17.26
C LEU A 11 -19.06 23.37 -16.78
N GLU A 12 -17.86 22.79 -16.60
CA GLU A 12 -16.64 23.55 -16.30
C GLU A 12 -16.21 24.46 -17.46
N GLN A 13 -16.35 24.00 -18.69
CA GLN A 13 -16.08 24.82 -19.87
C GLN A 13 -17.03 25.99 -19.97
N GLU A 14 -18.31 25.79 -19.61
CA GLU A 14 -19.32 26.86 -19.58
C GLU A 14 -18.97 27.89 -18.51
N LEU A 15 -18.61 27.48 -17.29
CA LEU A 15 -18.18 28.40 -16.23
C LEU A 15 -16.99 29.29 -16.66
N ARG A 16 -16.07 28.74 -17.44
CA ARG A 16 -14.89 29.48 -17.94
C ARG A 16 -15.25 30.67 -18.86
N LYS A 17 -16.39 30.61 -19.56
CA LYS A 17 -16.87 31.76 -20.35
C LYS A 17 -17.15 32.99 -19.49
N TYR A 18 -17.51 32.77 -18.24
CA TYR A 18 -17.76 33.78 -17.22
C TYR A 18 -16.54 34.06 -16.33
N ASN A 19 -15.33 33.67 -16.77
CA ASN A 19 -14.06 33.77 -16.02
C ASN A 19 -14.03 33.01 -14.68
N ILE A 20 -14.87 31.95 -14.55
CA ILE A 20 -14.93 31.11 -13.36
C ILE A 20 -14.11 29.84 -13.63
N THR A 21 -13.06 29.62 -12.81
CA THR A 21 -12.11 28.47 -12.95
C THR A 21 -12.36 27.38 -11.92
N GLU A 22 -13.44 27.43 -11.15
CA GLU A 22 -13.79 26.42 -10.16
C GLU A 22 -14.18 25.10 -10.83
N SER A 23 -13.85 23.98 -10.17
CA SER A 23 -14.37 22.66 -10.55
C SER A 23 -15.84 22.53 -10.18
N ILE A 24 -16.55 21.68 -10.92
CA ILE A 24 -17.96 21.38 -10.61
C ILE A 24 -18.09 20.65 -9.27
N ASP A 25 -18.87 21.21 -8.36
CA ASP A 25 -19.25 20.61 -7.07
C ASP A 25 -20.48 19.74 -7.25
N LEU A 26 -20.28 18.51 -7.72
CA LEU A 26 -21.31 17.49 -7.89
C LEU A 26 -21.37 16.61 -6.64
N LYS A 27 -22.53 16.54 -6.00
CA LYS A 27 -22.80 15.72 -4.81
C LYS A 27 -23.97 14.79 -5.03
N VAL A 28 -24.04 13.73 -4.21
CA VAL A 28 -25.25 12.92 -4.10
C VAL A 28 -26.36 13.82 -3.55
N SER A 29 -27.53 13.82 -4.20
CA SER A 29 -28.64 14.67 -3.79
C SER A 29 -29.26 14.16 -2.48
N THR A 30 -29.65 15.10 -1.63
CA THR A 30 -30.50 14.84 -0.46
C THR A 30 -31.98 15.15 -0.74
N VAL A 31 -32.28 15.67 -1.93
CA VAL A 31 -33.64 16.00 -2.38
C VAL A 31 -34.32 14.75 -2.91
N LEU A 32 -35.49 14.47 -2.41
CA LEU A 32 -36.30 13.31 -2.83
C LEU A 32 -36.50 13.30 -4.35
N ASN A 33 -36.33 12.14 -4.97
CA ASN A 33 -36.46 11.89 -6.41
C ASN A 33 -35.31 12.37 -7.30
N PHE A 34 -34.26 13.00 -6.77
CA PHE A 34 -33.05 13.35 -7.51
C PHE A 34 -31.84 12.56 -7.00
N ASP A 35 -30.91 12.23 -7.90
CA ASP A 35 -29.74 11.39 -7.63
C ASP A 35 -28.51 12.23 -7.31
N PHE A 36 -28.32 13.34 -8.05
CA PHE A 36 -27.18 14.24 -7.86
C PHE A 36 -27.60 15.69 -7.77
N GLN A 37 -26.72 16.52 -7.22
CA GLN A 37 -26.91 17.97 -7.10
C GLN A 37 -25.60 18.69 -7.46
N VAL A 38 -25.71 19.72 -8.31
CA VAL A 38 -24.61 20.65 -8.63
C VAL A 38 -24.85 21.96 -7.88
N ASN A 39 -23.82 22.41 -7.13
CA ASN A 39 -23.95 23.52 -6.19
C ASN A 39 -23.22 24.81 -6.65
N ASN A 40 -22.53 24.77 -7.78
CA ASN A 40 -21.70 25.89 -8.19
C ASN A 40 -22.43 27.21 -8.37
N LEU A 41 -23.60 27.20 -9.00
CA LEU A 41 -24.35 28.43 -9.30
C LEU A 41 -24.87 29.16 -8.05
N VAL A 42 -24.98 28.46 -6.90
CA VAL A 42 -25.42 29.05 -5.62
C VAL A 42 -24.53 30.24 -5.21
N LYS A 43 -23.24 30.17 -5.49
CA LYS A 43 -22.28 31.23 -5.18
C LYS A 43 -22.48 32.50 -6.01
N PHE A 44 -23.14 32.36 -7.16
CA PHE A 44 -23.29 33.41 -8.16
C PHE A 44 -24.71 33.98 -8.22
N GLN A 45 -25.60 33.68 -7.27
CA GLN A 45 -26.99 34.14 -7.22
C GLN A 45 -27.18 35.66 -7.41
N LYS A 46 -26.18 36.45 -7.00
CA LYS A 46 -26.20 37.90 -7.10
C LYS A 46 -25.50 38.45 -8.37
N ASN A 47 -25.03 37.58 -9.24
CA ASN A 47 -24.41 37.95 -10.50
C ASN A 47 -25.51 38.35 -11.50
N ASN A 48 -25.33 39.42 -12.22
CA ASN A 48 -26.27 39.89 -13.26
C ASN A 48 -26.43 38.88 -14.40
N GLU A 49 -25.46 38.02 -14.61
CA GLU A 49 -25.43 36.97 -15.65
C GLU A 49 -26.04 35.63 -15.19
N ILE A 50 -26.59 35.56 -13.97
CA ILE A 50 -27.03 34.29 -13.37
C ILE A 50 -28.12 33.57 -14.20
N GLU A 51 -29.04 34.31 -14.78
CA GLU A 51 -30.11 33.72 -15.58
C GLU A 51 -29.60 33.20 -16.93
N GLU A 52 -28.60 33.84 -17.50
CA GLU A 52 -27.90 33.34 -18.69
C GLU A 52 -27.11 32.04 -18.35
N MET A 53 -26.40 32.02 -17.23
CA MET A 53 -25.70 30.84 -16.74
C MET A 53 -26.67 29.66 -16.48
N LYS A 54 -27.83 29.91 -15.86
CA LYS A 54 -28.86 28.88 -15.65
C LYS A 54 -29.36 28.32 -17.00
N SER A 55 -29.62 29.18 -17.97
CA SER A 55 -30.09 28.79 -19.30
C SER A 55 -29.05 27.95 -20.04
N SER A 56 -27.77 28.36 -20.02
CA SER A 56 -26.67 27.61 -20.63
C SER A 56 -26.47 26.24 -19.96
N PHE A 57 -26.58 26.17 -18.64
CA PHE A 57 -26.49 24.91 -17.90
C PHE A 57 -27.65 23.99 -18.23
N ALA A 58 -28.88 24.53 -18.30
CA ALA A 58 -30.08 23.79 -18.70
C ALA A 58 -29.91 23.18 -20.10
N GLU A 59 -29.45 23.95 -21.09
CA GLU A 59 -29.21 23.48 -22.45
C GLU A 59 -28.16 22.34 -22.48
N ILE A 60 -27.07 22.44 -21.71
CA ILE A 60 -26.07 21.39 -21.61
C ILE A 60 -26.66 20.12 -21.02
N ILE A 61 -27.48 20.23 -19.97
CA ILE A 61 -28.09 19.11 -19.24
C ILE A 61 -29.17 18.42 -20.11
N GLU A 62 -29.97 19.18 -20.80
CA GLU A 62 -31.03 18.67 -21.70
C GLU A 62 -30.44 17.84 -22.86
N ASN A 63 -29.24 18.20 -23.30
CA ASN A 63 -28.55 17.48 -24.36
C ASN A 63 -27.84 16.20 -23.89
N GLU A 64 -27.94 15.85 -22.60
CA GLU A 64 -27.33 14.63 -22.05
C GLU A 64 -28.40 13.51 -21.95
N PRO A 65 -28.34 12.49 -22.81
CA PRO A 65 -29.38 11.44 -22.87
C PRO A 65 -29.50 10.63 -21.58
N PHE A 66 -28.47 10.59 -20.74
CA PHE A 66 -28.46 9.85 -19.48
C PHE A 66 -29.15 10.65 -18.34
N ILE A 67 -29.45 11.92 -18.51
CA ILE A 67 -30.24 12.70 -17.58
C ILE A 67 -31.71 12.48 -17.92
N LYS A 68 -32.50 11.96 -16.98
CA LYS A 68 -33.93 11.69 -17.14
C LYS A 68 -34.75 12.92 -16.85
N ASP A 69 -34.33 13.71 -15.88
CA ASP A 69 -35.05 14.90 -15.40
C ASP A 69 -34.05 15.80 -14.63
N TYR A 70 -34.33 17.09 -14.58
CA TYR A 70 -33.58 18.05 -13.80
C TYR A 70 -34.44 19.19 -13.28
N GLU A 71 -33.96 19.85 -12.22
CA GLU A 71 -34.58 21.03 -11.65
C GLU A 71 -33.52 22.07 -11.31
N ILE A 72 -33.71 23.30 -11.76
CA ILE A 72 -32.87 24.44 -11.30
C ILE A 72 -33.75 25.26 -10.35
N THR A 73 -33.38 25.23 -9.07
CA THR A 73 -34.13 25.92 -8.02
C THR A 73 -33.89 27.44 -8.04
N ASP A 74 -34.79 28.20 -7.41
CA ASP A 74 -34.61 29.66 -7.23
C ASP A 74 -33.30 29.98 -6.54
N ASN A 75 -32.82 29.14 -5.62
CA ASN A 75 -31.56 29.25 -4.93
C ASN A 75 -30.34 28.74 -5.75
N CYS A 76 -30.56 28.49 -7.05
CA CYS A 76 -29.51 28.09 -7.99
C CYS A 76 -28.84 26.71 -7.69
N PHE A 77 -29.51 25.83 -6.96
CA PHE A 77 -29.14 24.42 -6.93
C PHE A 77 -29.66 23.75 -8.20
N ILE A 78 -28.87 22.87 -8.79
CA ILE A 78 -29.26 22.06 -9.93
C ILE A 78 -29.36 20.62 -9.47
N ASN A 79 -30.60 20.11 -9.39
CA ASN A 79 -30.90 18.73 -9.05
C ASN A 79 -30.99 17.90 -10.33
N LEU A 80 -30.33 16.73 -10.37
CA LEU A 80 -30.29 15.86 -11.54
C LEU A 80 -30.86 14.49 -11.22
N LYS A 81 -31.73 13.99 -12.08
CA LYS A 81 -32.25 12.63 -12.08
C LYS A 81 -31.62 11.84 -13.22
N ILE A 82 -31.03 10.71 -12.89
CA ILE A 82 -30.34 9.86 -13.88
C ILE A 82 -31.33 8.83 -14.48
N ASN A 83 -31.19 8.59 -15.78
CA ASN A 83 -31.76 7.42 -16.42
C ASN A 83 -30.86 6.20 -16.10
N ILE A 84 -31.24 5.46 -15.07
CA ILE A 84 -30.45 4.33 -14.59
C ILE A 84 -30.22 3.25 -15.66
N GLU A 85 -31.20 3.05 -16.56
CA GLU A 85 -31.09 2.05 -17.62
C GLU A 85 -29.98 2.36 -18.61
N LEU A 86 -29.74 3.64 -18.89
CA LEU A 86 -28.64 4.09 -19.74
C LEU A 86 -27.30 4.12 -19.00
N PHE A 87 -27.32 4.15 -17.66
CA PHE A 87 -26.14 4.19 -16.82
C PHE A 87 -25.63 2.80 -16.44
N MET A 88 -26.51 1.81 -16.35
CA MET A 88 -26.16 0.43 -15.97
C MET A 88 -25.06 -0.20 -16.83
N PRO A 89 -25.05 -0.09 -18.17
CA PRO A 89 -23.99 -0.65 -18.98
C PRO A 89 -22.59 -0.06 -18.67
N GLU A 90 -22.52 1.20 -18.23
CA GLU A 90 -21.27 1.81 -17.78
C GLU A 90 -20.79 1.24 -16.46
N ILE A 91 -21.70 0.96 -15.53
CA ILE A 91 -21.38 0.33 -14.24
C ILE A 91 -20.86 -1.09 -14.47
N GLU A 92 -21.49 -1.85 -15.35
CA GLU A 92 -21.07 -3.20 -15.72
C GLU A 92 -19.67 -3.20 -16.37
N ASN A 93 -19.38 -2.19 -17.19
CA ASN A 93 -18.08 -2.02 -17.83
C ASN A 93 -17.05 -1.26 -16.99
N LEU A 94 -17.37 -0.90 -15.75
CA LEU A 94 -16.50 -0.12 -14.86
C LEU A 94 -15.10 -0.72 -14.72
N ARG A 95 -15.00 -2.05 -14.64
CA ARG A 95 -13.71 -2.77 -14.57
C ARG A 95 -12.81 -2.49 -15.77
N ASN A 96 -13.40 -2.26 -16.93
CA ASN A 96 -12.65 -1.99 -18.16
C ASN A 96 -12.34 -0.50 -18.34
N SER A 97 -13.18 0.39 -17.79
CA SER A 97 -13.05 1.85 -17.95
C SER A 97 -11.98 2.48 -17.05
N ILE A 98 -11.60 1.82 -15.95
CA ILE A 98 -10.62 2.34 -14.97
C ILE A 98 -9.17 1.94 -15.32
N LYS A 99 -8.91 1.47 -16.53
CA LYS A 99 -7.53 1.09 -16.92
C LYS A 99 -6.68 2.31 -17.24
N VAL A 100 -5.47 2.33 -16.70
CA VAL A 100 -4.50 3.39 -17.02
C VAL A 100 -4.03 3.28 -18.47
N LYS A 101 -3.84 4.41 -19.14
CA LYS A 101 -3.33 4.46 -20.51
C LYS A 101 -1.88 3.99 -20.64
N SER A 102 -1.07 4.22 -19.61
CA SER A 102 0.35 3.86 -19.56
C SER A 102 0.66 2.99 -18.35
N PRO A 103 0.53 1.65 -18.45
CA PRO A 103 0.83 0.75 -17.34
C PRO A 103 2.28 0.84 -16.89
N LYS A 104 2.51 0.95 -15.58
CA LYS A 104 3.84 0.93 -14.97
C LYS A 104 4.15 -0.45 -14.41
N LYS A 105 5.46 -0.76 -14.23
CA LYS A 105 5.93 -1.84 -13.37
C LYS A 105 6.09 -1.27 -11.95
N ILE A 106 5.44 -1.89 -10.98
CA ILE A 106 5.40 -1.44 -9.58
C ILE A 106 5.81 -2.61 -8.71
N ILE A 107 6.73 -2.38 -7.77
CA ILE A 107 7.02 -3.29 -6.68
C ILE A 107 6.51 -2.63 -5.41
N LEU A 108 5.77 -3.40 -4.61
CA LEU A 108 5.26 -2.98 -3.31
C LEU A 108 5.86 -3.88 -2.24
N ASP A 109 6.69 -3.31 -1.39
CA ASP A 109 7.24 -3.97 -0.21
C ASP A 109 6.39 -3.59 1.01
N TYR A 110 5.87 -4.60 1.72
CA TYR A 110 5.05 -4.38 2.92
C TYR A 110 4.96 -5.62 3.82
N GLY A 111 4.66 -5.37 5.09
CA GLY A 111 4.57 -6.41 6.12
C GLY A 111 5.83 -6.51 6.96
N GLY A 112 6.98 -6.73 6.34
CA GLY A 112 8.31 -6.67 6.94
C GLY A 112 8.51 -7.48 8.25
N PRO A 113 8.13 -8.78 8.34
CA PRO A 113 8.34 -9.55 9.56
C PRO A 113 9.79 -9.96 9.73
N ASN A 114 10.22 -10.06 10.97
CA ASN A 114 11.52 -10.64 11.31
C ASN A 114 11.39 -12.15 11.53
N ILE A 115 12.42 -12.93 11.16
CA ILE A 115 12.49 -14.34 11.54
C ILE A 115 12.76 -14.49 13.04
N GLY A 116 12.43 -15.67 13.57
CA GLY A 116 12.54 -15.95 15.01
C GLY A 116 11.40 -15.39 15.86
N LYS A 117 10.37 -14.82 15.22
CA LYS A 117 9.16 -14.31 15.87
C LYS A 117 7.93 -14.64 15.02
N PRO A 118 6.78 -14.93 15.65
CA PRO A 118 5.52 -15.02 14.94
C PRO A 118 5.04 -13.64 14.49
N LEU A 119 4.13 -13.64 13.52
CA LEU A 119 3.37 -12.44 13.20
C LEU A 119 2.46 -12.04 14.38
N HIS A 120 2.33 -10.75 14.60
CA HIS A 120 1.45 -10.20 15.63
C HIS A 120 0.58 -9.08 15.07
N VAL A 121 -0.40 -8.62 15.85
CA VAL A 121 -1.39 -7.60 15.44
C VAL A 121 -0.75 -6.33 14.88
N GLY A 122 0.44 -5.94 15.32
CA GLY A 122 1.17 -4.78 14.80
C GLY A 122 1.48 -4.84 13.30
N HIS A 123 1.60 -6.05 12.73
CA HIS A 123 1.84 -6.22 11.29
C HIS A 123 0.57 -6.01 10.44
N LEU A 124 -0.64 -6.17 11.01
CA LEU A 124 -1.90 -6.11 10.26
C LEU A 124 -2.10 -4.77 9.54
N ARG A 125 -1.66 -3.68 10.13
CA ARG A 125 -1.79 -2.34 9.53
C ARG A 125 -1.05 -2.25 8.21
N SER A 126 0.24 -2.57 8.19
CA SER A 126 1.07 -2.52 6.97
C SER A 126 0.61 -3.56 5.95
N LEU A 127 0.26 -4.77 6.38
CA LEU A 127 -0.27 -5.83 5.54
C LEU A 127 -1.56 -5.41 4.82
N ASN A 128 -2.53 -4.84 5.54
CA ASN A 128 -3.81 -4.42 4.94
C ASN A 128 -3.65 -3.22 4.01
N ILE A 129 -2.82 -2.23 4.37
CA ILE A 129 -2.54 -1.08 3.51
C ILE A 129 -1.85 -1.54 2.23
N GLY A 130 -0.78 -2.33 2.36
CA GLY A 130 -0.01 -2.83 1.21
C GLY A 130 -0.86 -3.68 0.28
N ARG A 131 -1.67 -4.61 0.81
CA ARG A 131 -2.61 -5.40 0.02
C ARG A 131 -3.65 -4.55 -0.71
N SER A 132 -4.15 -3.49 -0.07
CA SER A 132 -5.09 -2.57 -0.71
C SER A 132 -4.44 -1.84 -1.88
N LEU A 133 -3.23 -1.30 -1.69
CA LEU A 133 -2.46 -0.66 -2.74
C LEU A 133 -2.12 -1.63 -3.88
N TYR A 134 -1.72 -2.87 -3.56
CA TYR A 134 -1.48 -3.92 -4.55
C TYR A 134 -2.72 -4.17 -5.42
N ARG A 135 -3.88 -4.38 -4.79
CA ARG A 135 -5.14 -4.65 -5.49
C ARG A 135 -5.61 -3.48 -6.32
N ILE A 136 -5.52 -2.25 -5.81
CA ILE A 136 -5.92 -1.03 -6.53
C ILE A 136 -5.04 -0.84 -7.78
N ASN A 137 -3.73 -0.94 -7.64
CA ASN A 137 -2.82 -0.78 -8.77
C ASN A 137 -2.98 -1.90 -9.81
N LYS A 138 -3.18 -3.13 -9.38
CA LYS A 138 -3.45 -4.27 -10.27
C LYS A 138 -4.79 -4.10 -10.99
N PHE A 139 -5.82 -3.64 -10.28
CA PHE A 139 -7.12 -3.32 -10.86
C PHE A 139 -7.01 -2.19 -11.90
N ALA A 140 -6.24 -1.15 -11.63
CA ALA A 140 -5.97 -0.06 -12.57
C ALA A 140 -5.18 -0.51 -13.82
N GLY A 141 -4.64 -1.73 -13.85
CA GLY A 141 -3.96 -2.29 -15.01
C GLY A 141 -2.44 -2.16 -15.00
N HIS A 142 -1.86 -1.76 -13.87
CA HIS A 142 -0.40 -1.80 -13.68
C HIS A 142 0.13 -3.23 -13.58
N LYS A 143 1.41 -3.45 -13.88
CA LYS A 143 2.14 -4.69 -13.61
C LYS A 143 2.71 -4.60 -12.21
N VAL A 144 2.06 -5.25 -11.24
CA VAL A 144 2.40 -5.13 -9.82
C VAL A 144 2.94 -6.44 -9.31
N LEU A 145 4.08 -6.37 -8.62
CA LEU A 145 4.62 -7.43 -7.77
C LEU A 145 4.58 -6.95 -6.32
N ASN A 146 4.32 -7.86 -5.41
CA ASN A 146 4.41 -7.59 -3.99
C ASN A 146 5.49 -8.47 -3.34
N ASP A 147 6.28 -7.86 -2.49
CA ASP A 147 7.33 -8.48 -1.70
C ASP A 147 6.99 -8.40 -0.21
N ILE A 148 7.31 -9.48 0.51
CA ILE A 148 7.38 -9.46 1.96
C ILE A 148 8.86 -9.53 2.36
N HIS A 149 9.46 -8.38 2.57
CA HIS A 149 10.89 -8.32 2.89
C HIS A 149 11.15 -8.76 4.32
N LEU A 150 11.90 -9.85 4.49
CA LEU A 150 12.15 -10.47 5.78
C LEU A 150 13.37 -9.85 6.45
N GLY A 151 13.24 -9.48 7.72
CA GLY A 151 14.39 -9.23 8.61
C GLY A 151 15.01 -10.57 9.02
N ASP A 152 15.87 -11.13 8.17
CA ASP A 152 16.35 -12.49 8.32
C ASP A 152 17.89 -12.57 8.52
N TRP A 153 18.52 -11.44 8.80
CA TRP A 153 19.97 -11.36 8.96
C TRP A 153 20.38 -10.49 10.17
N GLY A 154 21.64 -10.58 10.54
CA GLY A 154 22.24 -9.68 11.54
C GLY A 154 22.11 -10.13 12.99
N MET A 155 22.26 -9.15 13.89
CA MET A 155 22.39 -9.38 15.34
C MET A 155 21.23 -10.15 15.98
N PRO A 156 19.93 -9.91 15.64
CA PRO A 156 18.85 -10.67 16.25
C PRO A 156 18.94 -12.17 16.01
N VAL A 157 19.33 -12.57 14.81
CA VAL A 157 19.55 -13.97 14.45
C VAL A 157 20.75 -14.55 15.18
N ALA A 158 21.84 -13.79 15.28
CA ALA A 158 23.04 -14.20 16.01
C ALA A 158 22.75 -14.42 17.50
N GLN A 159 21.90 -13.60 18.12
CA GLN A 159 21.45 -13.77 19.50
C GLN A 159 20.69 -15.10 19.69
N ILE A 160 19.76 -15.41 18.77
CA ILE A 160 19.00 -16.66 18.82
C ILE A 160 19.94 -17.86 18.70
N ILE A 161 20.87 -17.84 17.75
CA ILE A 161 21.82 -18.93 17.53
C ILE A 161 22.72 -19.10 18.77
N CYS A 162 23.24 -17.99 19.32
CA CYS A 162 24.07 -18.00 20.51
C CYS A 162 23.34 -18.62 21.72
N TYR A 163 22.08 -18.24 21.93
CA TYR A 163 21.24 -18.79 23.00
C TYR A 163 20.99 -20.29 22.85
N ILE A 164 20.68 -20.73 21.65
CA ILE A 164 20.47 -22.14 21.30
C ILE A 164 21.72 -22.97 21.62
N ASP A 165 22.89 -22.44 21.25
CA ASP A 165 24.18 -23.12 21.47
C ASP A 165 24.53 -23.22 22.95
N GLU A 166 24.37 -22.14 23.72
CA GLU A 166 24.67 -22.15 25.15
C GLU A 166 23.76 -23.06 25.97
N ASN A 167 22.50 -23.19 25.53
CA ASN A 167 21.54 -24.05 26.22
C ASN A 167 21.45 -25.47 25.62
N ASN A 168 22.30 -25.84 24.68
CA ASN A 168 22.34 -27.14 24.00
C ASN A 168 20.96 -27.55 23.44
N ILE A 169 20.21 -26.60 22.86
CA ILE A 169 18.89 -26.85 22.32
C ILE A 169 18.99 -27.53 20.94
N ASP A 170 18.26 -28.62 20.75
CA ASP A 170 18.26 -29.35 19.48
C ASP A 170 17.41 -28.61 18.43
N LEU A 171 18.07 -27.96 17.49
CA LEU A 171 17.43 -27.23 16.39
C LEU A 171 16.44 -28.05 15.56
N LYS A 172 16.59 -29.37 15.50
CA LYS A 172 15.68 -30.23 14.73
C LYS A 172 14.32 -30.39 15.38
N LYS A 173 14.21 -30.08 16.66
CA LYS A 173 12.98 -30.19 17.44
C LYS A 173 12.29 -28.86 17.69
N ILE A 174 12.96 -27.74 17.38
CA ILE A 174 12.45 -26.39 17.58
C ILE A 174 11.24 -26.13 16.66
N LYS A 175 10.19 -25.55 17.23
CA LYS A 175 9.03 -24.99 16.56
C LYS A 175 9.02 -23.47 16.68
N ILE A 176 8.06 -22.83 16.03
CA ILE A 176 7.95 -21.35 16.08
C ILE A 176 7.66 -20.84 17.50
N ASP A 177 6.84 -21.56 18.26
CA ASP A 177 6.51 -21.21 19.64
C ASP A 177 7.75 -21.21 20.55
N ASP A 178 8.68 -22.15 20.32
CA ASP A 178 9.96 -22.17 21.03
C ASP A 178 10.82 -20.94 20.68
N LEU A 179 10.83 -20.52 19.42
CA LEU A 179 11.55 -19.31 18.99
C LEU A 179 10.94 -18.05 19.59
N GLU A 180 9.62 -18.01 19.77
CA GLU A 180 8.92 -16.89 20.44
C GLU A 180 9.40 -16.71 21.88
N GLU A 181 9.70 -17.81 22.59
CA GLU A 181 10.29 -17.76 23.92
C GLU A 181 11.79 -17.48 23.92
N ILE A 182 12.53 -18.08 22.98
CA ILE A 182 13.99 -17.97 22.88
C ILE A 182 14.42 -16.52 22.60
N TYR A 183 13.74 -15.87 21.64
CA TYR A 183 14.16 -14.53 21.22
C TYR A 183 14.17 -13.48 22.34
N PRO A 184 13.11 -13.30 23.15
CA PRO A 184 13.14 -12.35 24.27
C PRO A 184 14.22 -12.68 25.31
N LYS A 185 14.42 -13.97 25.60
CA LYS A 185 15.47 -14.44 26.54
C LYS A 185 16.86 -14.09 26.01
N ALA A 186 17.13 -14.38 24.75
CA ALA A 186 18.38 -14.05 24.10
C ALA A 186 18.65 -12.53 24.04
N SER A 187 17.63 -11.75 23.68
CA SER A 187 17.71 -10.28 23.64
C SER A 187 17.98 -9.66 25.01
N LYS A 188 17.34 -10.20 26.06
CA LYS A 188 17.58 -9.78 27.45
C LYS A 188 19.01 -10.10 27.88
N LEU A 189 19.48 -11.32 27.64
CA LEU A 189 20.88 -11.68 27.95
C LEU A 189 21.88 -10.80 27.19
N TYR A 190 21.60 -10.47 25.93
CA TYR A 190 22.46 -9.57 25.14
C TYR A 190 22.57 -8.17 25.76
N SER A 191 21.51 -7.68 26.41
CA SER A 191 21.52 -6.37 27.08
C SER A 191 22.15 -6.39 28.50
N GLU A 192 22.01 -7.50 29.23
CA GLU A 192 22.34 -7.58 30.64
C GLU A 192 23.66 -8.33 30.94
N ASN A 193 24.16 -9.15 29.99
CA ASN A 193 25.33 -10.00 30.18
C ASN A 193 26.42 -9.70 29.15
N SER A 194 27.54 -9.17 29.58
CA SER A 194 28.69 -8.79 28.72
C SER A 194 29.28 -9.96 27.98
N ASP A 195 29.38 -11.13 28.63
CA ASP A 195 29.98 -12.32 28.01
C ASP A 195 29.10 -12.88 26.92
N PHE A 196 27.79 -12.94 27.16
CA PHE A 196 26.81 -13.33 26.13
C PHE A 196 26.83 -12.35 24.96
N LYS A 197 26.93 -11.04 25.24
CA LYS A 197 27.04 -9.99 24.22
C LYS A 197 28.23 -10.21 23.31
N LEU A 198 29.42 -10.47 23.88
CA LEU A 198 30.62 -10.74 23.11
C LEU A 198 30.52 -12.01 22.25
N LYS A 199 29.88 -13.07 22.80
CA LYS A 199 29.68 -14.31 22.06
C LYS A 199 28.70 -14.08 20.88
N ALA A 200 27.59 -13.39 21.11
CA ALA A 200 26.62 -13.07 20.05
C ALA A 200 27.24 -12.18 18.95
N GLN A 201 28.08 -11.21 19.32
CA GLN A 201 28.85 -10.43 18.35
C GLN A 201 29.81 -11.29 17.52
N ASN A 202 30.47 -12.26 18.15
CA ASN A 202 31.34 -13.21 17.44
C ASN A 202 30.52 -14.12 16.50
N VAL A 203 29.37 -14.59 16.94
CA VAL A 203 28.43 -15.36 16.07
C VAL A 203 28.00 -14.53 14.87
N ASN A 204 27.64 -13.25 15.08
CA ASN A 204 27.26 -12.35 13.98
C ASN A 204 28.42 -12.14 13.00
N LYS A 205 29.63 -11.94 13.49
CA LYS A 205 30.83 -11.84 12.64
C LYS A 205 31.02 -13.10 11.80
N GLN A 206 30.96 -14.28 12.42
CA GLN A 206 31.15 -15.56 11.73
C GLN A 206 30.00 -15.87 10.73
N LEU A 207 28.75 -15.37 10.97
CA LEU A 207 27.66 -15.42 10.00
C LEU A 207 27.99 -14.58 8.76
N ASN A 208 28.51 -13.36 8.95
CA ASN A 208 28.95 -12.51 7.85
C ASN A 208 30.12 -13.12 7.06
N GLU A 209 30.99 -13.86 7.74
CA GLU A 209 32.05 -14.68 7.14
C GLU A 209 31.51 -15.97 6.48
N LYS A 210 30.20 -16.21 6.52
CA LYS A 210 29.52 -17.38 5.92
C LYS A 210 30.00 -18.73 6.44
N LYS A 211 30.32 -18.82 7.75
CA LYS A 211 30.73 -20.09 8.38
C LYS A 211 29.62 -21.12 8.23
N GLU A 212 29.94 -22.24 7.58
CA GLU A 212 28.97 -23.25 7.12
C GLU A 212 28.07 -23.78 8.24
N THR A 213 28.62 -24.03 9.43
CA THR A 213 27.85 -24.50 10.59
C THR A 213 26.78 -23.52 11.04
N LEU A 214 27.08 -22.21 11.04
CA LEU A 214 26.14 -21.16 11.42
C LEU A 214 25.13 -20.89 10.32
N ILE A 215 25.53 -20.97 9.07
CA ILE A 215 24.59 -20.84 7.92
C ILE A 215 23.55 -21.97 7.95
N LYS A 216 23.93 -23.20 8.32
CA LYS A 216 22.98 -24.32 8.49
C LYS A 216 21.95 -24.02 9.60
N LYS A 217 22.40 -23.47 10.73
CA LYS A 217 21.52 -23.07 11.84
C LYS A 217 20.55 -21.94 11.41
N TRP A 218 21.11 -20.91 10.80
CA TRP A 218 20.33 -19.81 10.26
C TRP A 218 19.26 -20.28 9.27
N LYS A 219 19.61 -21.15 8.32
CA LYS A 219 18.63 -21.71 7.37
C LYS A 219 17.48 -22.44 8.05
N ASN A 220 17.75 -23.20 9.12
CA ASN A 220 16.72 -23.87 9.89
C ASN A 220 15.78 -22.87 10.58
N ILE A 221 16.32 -21.86 11.24
CA ILE A 221 15.52 -20.82 11.90
C ILE A 221 14.67 -20.06 10.87
N LYS A 222 15.28 -19.68 9.72
CA LYS A 222 14.57 -19.04 8.61
C LYS A 222 13.41 -19.92 8.10
N ALA A 223 13.65 -21.21 7.87
CA ALA A 223 12.63 -22.12 7.35
C ALA A 223 11.42 -22.25 8.30
N ILE A 224 11.66 -22.46 9.60
CA ILE A 224 10.61 -22.57 10.62
C ILE A 224 9.80 -21.25 10.67
N SER A 225 10.48 -20.11 10.66
CA SER A 225 9.86 -18.78 10.74
C SER A 225 9.02 -18.50 9.49
N VAL A 226 9.57 -18.74 8.31
CA VAL A 226 8.88 -18.52 7.03
C VAL A 226 7.63 -19.36 6.93
N GLN A 227 7.70 -20.64 7.33
CA GLN A 227 6.53 -21.51 7.33
C GLN A 227 5.40 -20.95 8.19
N SER A 228 5.69 -20.55 9.43
CA SER A 228 4.69 -19.97 10.35
C SER A 228 4.11 -18.64 9.81
N ILE A 229 4.97 -17.79 9.25
CA ILE A 229 4.54 -16.54 8.63
C ILE A 229 3.60 -16.83 7.45
N GLN A 230 3.93 -17.79 6.59
CA GLN A 230 3.10 -18.19 5.45
C GLN A 230 1.74 -18.73 5.88
N GLU A 231 1.69 -19.59 6.90
CA GLU A 231 0.46 -20.13 7.45
C GLU A 231 -0.45 -19.01 7.96
N THR A 232 0.09 -18.09 8.76
CA THR A 232 -0.65 -16.93 9.29
C THR A 232 -1.15 -16.01 8.18
N LEU A 233 -0.30 -15.69 7.21
CA LEU A 233 -0.67 -14.84 6.08
C LEU A 233 -1.76 -15.48 5.22
N SER A 234 -1.69 -16.79 5.02
CA SER A 234 -2.71 -17.55 4.28
C SER A 234 -4.07 -17.46 4.95
N LEU A 235 -4.13 -17.64 6.28
CA LEU A 235 -5.36 -17.49 7.08
C LEU A 235 -5.95 -16.07 6.95
N LEU A 236 -5.10 -15.04 6.85
CA LEU A 236 -5.49 -13.64 6.68
C LEU A 236 -5.78 -13.28 5.21
N GLY A 237 -5.64 -14.21 4.28
CA GLY A 237 -5.85 -14.00 2.85
C GLY A 237 -4.80 -13.10 2.19
N HIS A 238 -3.57 -13.09 2.72
CA HIS A 238 -2.42 -12.42 2.13
C HIS A 238 -1.56 -13.41 1.35
N ASN A 239 -1.23 -13.06 0.10
CA ASN A 239 -0.30 -13.80 -0.75
C ASN A 239 0.74 -12.83 -1.31
N PHE A 240 1.99 -13.27 -1.40
CA PHE A 240 3.11 -12.49 -1.91
C PHE A 240 3.74 -13.17 -3.12
N ASP A 241 4.10 -12.36 -4.11
CA ASP A 241 4.79 -12.82 -5.32
C ASP A 241 6.28 -13.08 -5.03
N LEU A 242 6.87 -12.29 -4.13
CA LEU A 242 8.28 -12.33 -3.74
C LEU A 242 8.43 -12.52 -2.23
N TRP A 243 9.45 -13.29 -1.86
CA TRP A 243 9.85 -13.59 -0.49
C TRP A 243 11.34 -13.32 -0.33
N MET A 244 11.71 -12.05 -0.40
CA MET A 244 13.09 -11.63 -0.24
C MET A 244 13.39 -11.28 1.23
N GLY A 245 14.67 -11.15 1.56
CA GLY A 245 15.10 -10.74 2.88
C GLY A 245 16.44 -10.01 2.82
N GLU A 246 16.85 -9.49 3.97
CA GLU A 246 18.16 -8.83 4.14
C GLU A 246 19.31 -9.73 3.69
N SER A 247 19.16 -11.05 3.90
CA SER A 247 20.19 -12.04 3.47
C SER A 247 20.37 -12.11 1.96
N ASP A 248 19.32 -11.83 1.18
CA ASP A 248 19.35 -11.92 -0.29
C ASP A 248 20.11 -10.74 -0.91
N VAL A 249 20.11 -9.59 -0.24
CA VAL A 249 20.77 -8.37 -0.70
C VAL A 249 22.13 -8.11 -0.04
N ASN A 250 22.50 -8.91 0.96
CA ASN A 250 23.72 -8.72 1.72
C ASN A 250 25.00 -8.69 0.85
N ASN A 251 25.01 -9.43 -0.25
CA ASN A 251 26.14 -9.44 -1.17
C ASN A 251 26.32 -8.12 -1.98
N LEU A 252 25.29 -7.29 -2.01
CA LEU A 252 25.31 -6.02 -2.75
C LEU A 252 25.83 -4.86 -1.91
N ILE A 253 25.90 -5.04 -0.57
CA ILE A 253 26.19 -3.96 0.37
C ILE A 253 27.58 -3.38 0.15
N SER A 254 28.63 -4.22 0.03
CA SER A 254 30.01 -3.73 -0.17
C SER A 254 30.10 -2.88 -1.44
N THR A 255 29.67 -3.41 -2.58
CA THR A 255 29.69 -2.69 -3.86
C THR A 255 28.88 -1.39 -3.82
N MET A 256 27.75 -1.37 -3.05
CA MET A 256 26.97 -0.16 -2.86
C MET A 256 27.73 0.88 -2.04
N ILE A 257 28.40 0.46 -0.96
CA ILE A 257 29.22 1.34 -0.12
C ILE A 257 30.35 1.95 -0.95
N ASP A 258 31.13 1.11 -1.66
CA ASP A 258 32.24 1.57 -2.50
C ASP A 258 31.76 2.65 -3.49
N ARG A 259 30.61 2.41 -4.15
CA ARG A 259 30.04 3.39 -5.08
C ARG A 259 29.61 4.68 -4.40
N LEU A 260 29.02 4.61 -3.20
CA LEU A 260 28.58 5.80 -2.46
C LEU A 260 29.75 6.63 -1.96
N GLU A 261 30.89 5.98 -1.60
CA GLU A 261 32.15 6.64 -1.27
C GLU A 261 32.74 7.35 -2.50
N GLU A 262 32.82 6.67 -3.65
CA GLU A 262 33.27 7.27 -4.92
C GLU A 262 32.44 8.49 -5.34
N GLU A 263 31.12 8.42 -5.11
CA GLU A 263 30.18 9.52 -5.40
C GLU A 263 30.19 10.61 -4.30
N ASN A 264 31.02 10.52 -3.26
CA ASN A 264 31.08 11.42 -2.09
C ASN A 264 29.70 11.61 -1.40
N LYS A 265 28.89 10.57 -1.36
CA LYS A 265 27.57 10.59 -0.72
C LYS A 265 27.58 10.08 0.72
N ILE A 266 28.64 9.43 1.14
CA ILE A 266 28.89 8.96 2.50
C ILE A 266 30.31 9.30 2.93
N SER A 267 30.53 9.39 4.25
CA SER A 267 31.84 9.50 4.88
C SER A 267 32.01 8.40 5.91
N ILE A 268 33.23 7.94 6.11
CA ILE A 268 33.58 6.98 7.16
C ILE A 268 33.76 7.77 8.45
N ASP A 269 32.93 7.50 9.45
CA ASP A 269 33.17 7.96 10.83
C ASP A 269 34.22 7.07 11.47
N ASN A 270 35.31 7.70 11.98
CA ASN A 270 36.38 7.04 12.68
C ASN A 270 36.00 6.68 14.11
#